data_84b9f4cd77bdb3beeb8a7fd3e3ed53eb
#
_entry.id   84b9f4cd77bdb3beeb8a7fd3e3ed53eb
#
_cell.length_a   1.000
_cell.length_b   1.000
_cell.length_c   1.000
_cell.angle_alpha   90.00
_cell.angle_beta   90.00
_cell.angle_gamma   90.00
#
_symmetry.space_group_name_H-M   'P 1'
#
loop_
_entity.id
_entity.type
_entity.pdbx_description
1 polymer ?
#
loop_
_entity_poly.entity_id
_entity_poly.type
_entity_poly.pdbx_seq_one_letter_code
_entity_poly.pdbx_strand_id
1 'polypeptide(L)'
;GEKAPIYTGVAKGDLQLGLEVWLPTTDEHYVSQYKDNIEMYEPWYEGTRLGFVVPSYVTVNSIEELNANKQDFLVNNKPSIVGIDAGASLMRLSAEVIKKYNLDYQPTNGTEPARMAALKKAYDKKEPIVVTLWSPHWAFADFDLKYLDDSKKVYGGRENIHIMATKGFGDKYPSVTRWLNQWKMDDQSLGSLMA
;
A
#
# COMPACT_ATOMS: atom_id res chain seq x y z
N GLY A 1 -5.33 -0.33 -11.86
CA GLY A 1 -6.06 0.86 -12.37
C GLY A 1 -6.26 1.89 -11.26
N GLU A 2 -6.68 3.09 -11.61
CA GLU A 2 -6.98 4.13 -10.62
C GLU A 2 -8.21 3.77 -9.80
N LYS A 3 -8.18 3.99 -8.49
CA LYS A 3 -9.23 3.60 -7.54
C LYS A 3 -10.59 4.27 -7.84
N ALA A 4 -10.62 5.58 -7.97
CA ALA A 4 -11.87 6.33 -8.13
C ALA A 4 -12.72 5.87 -9.34
N PRO A 5 -12.16 5.67 -10.55
CA PRO A 5 -12.91 5.13 -11.68
C PRO A 5 -13.46 3.72 -11.44
N ILE A 6 -12.73 2.85 -10.72
CA ILE A 6 -13.19 1.49 -10.40
C ILE A 6 -14.41 1.55 -9.49
N TYR A 7 -14.35 2.34 -8.41
CA TYR A 7 -15.50 2.51 -7.49
C TYR A 7 -16.72 3.08 -8.20
N THR A 8 -16.52 4.12 -9.02
CA THR A 8 -17.61 4.72 -9.79
C THR A 8 -18.22 3.72 -10.77
N GLY A 9 -17.38 2.94 -11.47
CA GLY A 9 -17.83 1.93 -12.43
C GLY A 9 -18.64 0.81 -11.78
N VAL A 10 -18.19 0.31 -10.61
CA VAL A 10 -18.92 -0.71 -9.87
C VAL A 10 -20.23 -0.16 -9.31
N ALA A 11 -20.22 1.05 -8.76
CA ALA A 11 -21.42 1.68 -8.22
C ALA A 11 -22.49 1.95 -9.28
N LYS A 12 -22.10 2.22 -10.52
CA LYS A 12 -23.01 2.42 -11.66
C LYS A 12 -23.43 1.12 -12.36
N GLY A 13 -22.74 0.01 -12.08
CA GLY A 13 -22.96 -1.28 -12.75
C GLY A 13 -22.25 -1.42 -14.11
N ASP A 14 -21.39 -0.46 -14.47
CA ASP A 14 -20.52 -0.55 -15.66
C ASP A 14 -19.43 -1.62 -15.47
N LEU A 15 -19.00 -1.81 -14.23
CA LEU A 15 -18.16 -2.91 -13.78
C LEU A 15 -18.95 -3.78 -12.79
N GLN A 16 -18.81 -5.10 -12.90
CA GLN A 16 -19.52 -6.02 -12.01
C GLN A 16 -18.82 -6.19 -10.67
N LEU A 17 -17.49 -6.17 -10.65
CA LEU A 17 -16.64 -6.47 -9.50
C LEU A 17 -15.45 -5.51 -9.43
N GLY A 18 -15.01 -5.24 -8.19
CA GLY A 18 -13.72 -4.66 -7.86
C GLY A 18 -13.03 -5.54 -6.83
N LEU A 19 -11.82 -6.01 -7.12
CA LEU A 19 -11.16 -7.04 -6.32
C LEU A 19 -10.18 -6.48 -5.28
N GLU A 20 -10.02 -5.17 -5.21
CA GLU A 20 -8.97 -4.53 -4.43
C GLU A 20 -9.54 -3.39 -3.58
N VAL A 21 -10.26 -3.76 -2.52
CA VAL A 21 -10.79 -2.82 -1.51
C VAL A 21 -10.05 -3.01 -0.20
N TRP A 22 -9.30 -2.00 0.21
CA TRP A 22 -8.46 -2.02 1.42
C TRP A 22 -9.21 -1.40 2.60
N LEU A 23 -9.54 -2.22 3.59
CA LEU A 23 -10.27 -1.82 4.80
C LEU A 23 -9.53 -2.27 6.07
N PRO A 24 -9.66 -1.52 7.18
CA PRO A 24 -10.70 -0.49 7.44
C PRO A 24 -10.30 0.96 7.11
N THR A 25 -9.08 1.26 6.66
CA THR A 25 -8.57 2.64 6.66
C THR A 25 -8.40 3.24 5.27
N THR A 26 -7.72 2.51 4.36
CA THR A 26 -7.25 3.10 3.08
C THR A 26 -8.40 3.51 2.17
N ASP A 27 -9.37 2.63 1.96
CA ASP A 27 -10.47 2.82 1.01
C ASP A 27 -11.82 3.14 1.69
N GLU A 28 -11.83 3.33 3.02
CA GLU A 28 -13.04 3.57 3.79
C GLU A 28 -13.90 4.70 3.23
N HIS A 29 -13.25 5.79 2.82
CA HIS A 29 -13.97 6.95 2.26
C HIS A 29 -14.73 6.63 0.97
N TYR A 30 -14.19 5.75 0.10
CA TYR A 30 -14.90 5.29 -1.09
C TYR A 30 -16.06 4.36 -0.75
N VAL A 31 -15.83 3.41 0.18
CA VAL A 31 -16.88 2.48 0.61
C VAL A 31 -18.03 3.25 1.24
N SER A 32 -17.75 4.23 2.10
CA SER A 32 -18.78 5.10 2.69
C SER A 32 -19.53 5.91 1.64
N GLN A 33 -18.83 6.45 0.64
CA GLN A 33 -19.45 7.23 -0.44
C GLN A 33 -20.43 6.41 -1.28
N TYR A 34 -20.11 5.15 -1.56
CA TYR A 34 -20.87 4.28 -2.47
C TYR A 34 -21.66 3.16 -1.78
N LYS A 35 -21.78 3.19 -0.45
CA LYS A 35 -22.36 2.12 0.37
C LYS A 35 -23.74 1.61 -0.09
N ASP A 36 -24.55 2.47 -0.66
CA ASP A 36 -25.90 2.13 -1.12
C ASP A 36 -25.92 1.49 -2.52
N ASN A 37 -24.82 1.58 -3.24
CA ASN A 37 -24.67 1.17 -4.63
C ASN A 37 -23.75 -0.04 -4.83
N ILE A 38 -23.07 -0.49 -3.79
CA ILE A 38 -22.16 -1.63 -3.84
C ILE A 38 -22.50 -2.67 -2.78
N GLU A 39 -22.04 -3.89 -3.01
CA GLU A 39 -22.03 -4.99 -2.03
C GLU A 39 -20.57 -5.27 -1.66
N MET A 40 -20.30 -5.47 -0.36
CA MET A 40 -18.98 -5.86 0.13
C MET A 40 -18.96 -7.34 0.48
N TYR A 41 -17.88 -8.02 0.10
CA TYR A 41 -17.69 -9.44 0.40
C TYR A 41 -16.53 -9.65 1.39
N GLU A 42 -16.37 -10.91 1.81
CA GLU A 42 -15.31 -11.32 2.73
C GLU A 42 -13.92 -10.98 2.17
N PRO A 43 -12.93 -10.70 3.03
CA PRO A 43 -11.58 -10.44 2.57
C PRO A 43 -10.97 -11.70 1.93
N TRP A 44 -10.30 -11.52 0.82
CA TRP A 44 -9.57 -12.61 0.17
C TRP A 44 -8.07 -12.61 0.49
N TYR A 45 -7.57 -11.49 1.03
CA TYR A 45 -6.20 -11.36 1.55
C TYR A 45 -6.24 -10.59 2.87
N GLU A 46 -5.49 -11.07 3.87
CA GLU A 46 -5.46 -10.47 5.20
C GLU A 46 -4.04 -10.02 5.58
N GLY A 47 -3.95 -8.94 6.33
CA GLY A 47 -2.71 -8.47 6.93
C GLY A 47 -1.86 -7.60 6.02
N THR A 48 -2.48 -6.78 5.17
CA THR A 48 -1.77 -5.75 4.39
C THR A 48 -1.11 -4.73 5.29
N ARG A 49 -0.07 -4.07 4.77
CA ARG A 49 0.65 -3.03 5.50
C ARG A 49 1.14 -1.95 4.55
N LEU A 50 1.06 -0.69 4.99
CA LEU A 50 1.70 0.45 4.36
C LEU A 50 2.83 0.94 5.27
N GLY A 51 3.88 1.53 4.72
CA GLY A 51 4.89 2.14 5.57
C GLY A 51 6.13 2.65 4.86
N PHE A 52 7.05 3.16 5.66
CA PHE A 52 8.42 3.38 5.25
C PHE A 52 9.18 2.07 5.37
N VAL A 53 9.92 1.75 4.32
CA VAL A 53 10.66 0.49 4.18
C VAL A 53 12.11 0.80 3.84
N VAL A 54 13.00 0.06 4.45
CA VAL A 54 14.45 0.12 4.21
C VAL A 54 15.00 -1.27 3.93
N PRO A 55 16.13 -1.41 3.22
CA PRO A 55 16.85 -2.67 3.16
C PRO A 55 17.24 -3.16 4.55
N SER A 56 17.18 -4.48 4.78
CA SER A 56 17.44 -5.07 6.11
C SER A 56 18.84 -4.80 6.66
N TYR A 57 19.81 -4.50 5.78
CA TYR A 57 21.19 -4.10 6.20
C TYR A 57 21.27 -2.68 6.77
N VAL A 58 20.24 -1.85 6.64
CA VAL A 58 20.19 -0.51 7.24
C VAL A 58 19.94 -0.65 8.74
N THR A 59 20.68 0.11 9.55
CA THR A 59 20.65 0.00 11.02
C THR A 59 19.44 0.66 11.66
N VAL A 60 18.80 1.63 10.99
CA VAL A 60 17.57 2.30 11.44
C VAL A 60 16.41 1.30 11.49
N ASN A 61 15.67 1.29 12.60
CA ASN A 61 14.55 0.36 12.81
C ASN A 61 13.21 1.05 13.05
N SER A 62 13.20 2.34 13.35
CA SER A 62 11.98 3.11 13.62
C SER A 62 11.97 4.42 12.86
N ILE A 63 10.77 4.97 12.69
CA ILE A 63 10.59 6.28 12.04
C ILE A 63 11.23 7.39 12.87
N GLU A 64 11.21 7.27 14.20
CA GLU A 64 11.83 8.23 15.12
C GLU A 64 13.35 8.37 14.89
N GLU A 65 14.03 7.30 14.52
CA GLU A 65 15.48 7.30 14.32
C GLU A 65 15.91 8.02 13.03
N LEU A 66 15.00 8.29 12.10
CA LEU A 66 15.31 8.87 10.81
C LEU A 66 16.00 10.25 10.91
N ASN A 67 15.55 11.15 11.79
CA ASN A 67 16.15 12.48 11.91
C ASN A 67 17.61 12.43 12.36
N ALA A 68 17.95 11.52 13.28
CA ALA A 68 19.34 11.34 13.75
C ALA A 68 20.24 10.78 12.63
N ASN A 69 19.70 10.09 11.67
CA ASN A 69 20.41 9.40 10.59
C ASN A 69 20.17 10.05 9.21
N LYS A 70 19.66 11.27 9.15
CA LYS A 70 19.21 11.88 7.89
C LYS A 70 20.29 12.05 6.82
N GLN A 71 21.57 12.08 7.20
CA GLN A 71 22.67 12.17 6.26
C GLN A 71 22.91 10.87 5.47
N ASP A 72 22.35 9.76 5.93
CA ASP A 72 22.44 8.48 5.25
C ASP A 72 21.40 8.33 4.12
N PHE A 73 20.33 9.14 4.14
CA PHE A 73 19.17 9.00 3.24
C PHE A 73 19.02 10.21 2.30
N LEU A 74 20.12 10.55 1.58
CA LEU A 74 20.13 11.71 0.71
C LEU A 74 19.75 11.36 -0.74
N VAL A 75 18.82 12.13 -1.30
CA VAL A 75 18.56 12.18 -2.74
C VAL A 75 18.80 13.63 -3.18
N ASN A 76 19.71 13.83 -4.15
CA ASN A 76 20.11 15.17 -4.58
C ASN A 76 20.55 16.09 -3.41
N ASN A 77 21.35 15.54 -2.49
CA ASN A 77 21.86 16.21 -1.29
C ASN A 77 20.78 16.68 -0.29
N LYS A 78 19.59 16.09 -0.32
CA LYS A 78 18.51 16.37 0.64
C LYS A 78 18.00 15.08 1.27
N PRO A 79 17.77 15.05 2.60
CA PRO A 79 17.12 13.92 3.25
C PRO A 79 15.77 13.65 2.59
N SER A 80 15.58 12.45 2.07
CA SER A 80 14.43 12.17 1.22
C SER A 80 13.87 10.79 1.47
N ILE A 81 12.54 10.69 1.31
CA ILE A 81 11.80 9.44 1.28
C ILE A 81 11.34 9.22 -0.16
N VAL A 82 11.81 8.13 -0.77
CA VAL A 82 11.51 7.85 -2.17
C VAL A 82 10.10 7.27 -2.28
N GLY A 83 9.23 8.01 -2.94
CA GLY A 83 7.80 7.72 -3.04
C GLY A 83 7.36 7.39 -4.46
N ILE A 84 6.03 7.38 -4.60
CA ILE A 84 5.32 7.14 -5.87
C ILE A 84 4.53 8.40 -6.26
N ASP A 85 3.51 8.22 -7.08
CA ASP A 85 2.62 9.30 -7.50
C ASP A 85 2.02 10.05 -6.30
N ALA A 86 2.05 11.38 -6.36
CA ALA A 86 1.60 12.25 -5.27
C ALA A 86 0.09 12.09 -4.92
N GLY A 87 -0.72 11.59 -5.86
CA GLY A 87 -2.15 11.34 -5.66
C GLY A 87 -2.46 10.04 -4.92
N ALA A 88 -1.46 9.18 -4.72
CA ALA A 88 -1.68 7.92 -4.01
C ALA A 88 -1.96 8.14 -2.51
N SER A 89 -2.90 7.36 -1.94
CA SER A 89 -3.21 7.39 -0.50
C SER A 89 -1.98 7.12 0.37
N LEU A 90 -1.07 6.25 -0.09
CA LEU A 90 0.21 6.01 0.55
C LEU A 90 1.03 7.29 0.70
N MET A 91 1.08 8.16 -0.32
CA MET A 91 1.83 9.41 -0.27
C MET A 91 1.18 10.45 0.63
N ARG A 92 -0.15 10.50 0.67
CA ARG A 92 -0.90 11.35 1.61
C ARG A 92 -0.58 10.95 3.05
N LEU A 93 -0.64 9.65 3.37
CA LEU A 93 -0.29 9.14 4.71
C LEU A 93 1.19 9.39 5.03
N SER A 94 2.09 9.23 4.05
CA SER A 94 3.52 9.52 4.22
C SER A 94 3.77 10.99 4.57
N ALA A 95 3.04 11.91 3.98
CA ALA A 95 3.12 13.34 4.34
C ALA A 95 2.64 13.58 5.80
N GLU A 96 1.61 12.86 6.24
CA GLU A 96 1.16 12.91 7.64
C GLU A 96 2.22 12.34 8.59
N VAL A 97 2.90 11.26 8.21
CA VAL A 97 4.03 10.70 8.98
C VAL A 97 5.13 11.74 9.14
N ILE A 98 5.58 12.34 8.04
CA ILE A 98 6.61 13.39 8.06
C ILE A 98 6.24 14.50 9.06
N LYS A 99 4.99 14.95 9.02
CA LYS A 99 4.47 15.98 9.93
C LYS A 99 4.40 15.51 11.39
N LYS A 100 3.79 14.35 11.64
CA LYS A 100 3.57 13.86 13.01
C LYS A 100 4.85 13.46 13.75
N TYR A 101 5.84 12.98 13.00
CA TYR A 101 7.17 12.65 13.54
C TYR A 101 8.15 13.81 13.47
N ASN A 102 7.71 14.98 12.96
CA ASN A 102 8.55 16.16 12.76
C ASN A 102 9.84 15.82 12.01
N LEU A 103 9.73 15.06 10.91
CA LEU A 103 10.88 14.64 10.12
C LEU A 103 11.42 15.77 9.26
N ASP A 104 12.75 15.96 9.29
CA ASP A 104 13.47 16.85 8.37
C ASP A 104 13.77 16.12 7.06
N TYR A 105 12.73 15.68 6.39
CA TYR A 105 12.74 14.90 5.15
C TYR A 105 11.75 15.48 4.16
N GLN A 106 12.04 15.30 2.88
CA GLN A 106 11.08 15.57 1.82
C GLN A 106 10.68 14.28 1.12
N PRO A 107 9.38 14.10 0.75
CA PRO A 107 8.99 13.04 -0.14
C PRO A 107 9.45 13.36 -1.57
N THR A 108 9.97 12.37 -2.27
CA THR A 108 10.16 12.47 -3.72
C THR A 108 9.00 11.78 -4.41
N ASN A 109 8.36 12.46 -5.35
CA ASN A 109 7.27 11.90 -6.12
C ASN A 109 7.81 11.30 -7.43
N GLY A 110 7.22 10.20 -7.86
CA GLY A 110 7.63 9.53 -9.09
C GLY A 110 6.67 8.42 -9.46
N THR A 111 7.06 7.61 -10.43
CA THR A 111 6.33 6.40 -10.77
C THR A 111 6.79 5.22 -9.93
N GLU A 112 5.97 4.19 -9.81
CA GLU A 112 6.38 2.95 -9.13
C GLU A 112 7.66 2.33 -9.75
N PRO A 113 7.80 2.22 -11.08
CA PRO A 113 9.05 1.74 -11.68
C PRO A 113 10.27 2.58 -11.32
N ALA A 114 10.13 3.90 -11.23
CA ALA A 114 11.23 4.80 -10.85
C ALA A 114 11.67 4.58 -9.38
N ARG A 115 10.70 4.42 -8.47
CA ARG A 115 10.97 4.07 -7.07
C ARG A 115 11.67 2.72 -6.96
N MET A 116 11.21 1.70 -7.68
CA MET A 116 11.81 0.37 -7.67
C MET A 116 13.22 0.36 -8.27
N ALA A 117 13.46 1.15 -9.31
CA ALA A 117 14.81 1.34 -9.87
C ALA A 117 15.77 2.01 -8.87
N ALA A 118 15.29 3.00 -8.12
CA ALA A 118 16.07 3.65 -7.06
C ALA A 118 16.40 2.66 -5.93
N LEU A 119 15.42 1.87 -5.48
CA LEU A 119 15.61 0.82 -4.48
C LEU A 119 16.65 -0.20 -4.94
N LYS A 120 16.50 -0.73 -6.15
CA LYS A 120 17.44 -1.71 -6.71
C LYS A 120 18.86 -1.15 -6.79
N LYS A 121 19.03 0.06 -7.29
CA LYS A 121 20.34 0.72 -7.40
C LYS A 121 21.03 0.86 -6.04
N ALA A 122 20.30 1.30 -5.01
CA ALA A 122 20.85 1.43 -3.66
C ALA A 122 21.15 0.03 -3.06
N TYR A 123 20.24 -0.92 -3.24
CA TYR A 123 20.38 -2.29 -2.73
C TYR A 123 21.63 -3.00 -3.29
N ASP A 124 21.85 -2.91 -4.61
CA ASP A 124 22.99 -3.52 -5.28
C ASP A 124 24.34 -2.94 -4.78
N LYS A 125 24.35 -1.67 -4.38
CA LYS A 125 25.53 -0.98 -3.83
C LYS A 125 25.62 -1.05 -2.31
N LYS A 126 24.64 -1.65 -1.62
CA LYS A 126 24.53 -1.62 -0.15
C LYS A 126 24.45 -0.21 0.43
N GLU A 127 23.91 0.75 -0.33
CA GLU A 127 23.67 2.12 0.11
C GLU A 127 22.34 2.23 0.87
N PRO A 128 22.24 3.05 1.93
CA PRO A 128 20.99 3.31 2.62
C PRO A 128 19.97 3.98 1.71
N ILE A 129 18.71 3.55 1.82
CA ILE A 129 17.55 4.17 1.16
C ILE A 129 16.32 3.93 2.00
N VAL A 130 15.42 4.89 2.05
CA VAL A 130 14.08 4.76 2.60
C VAL A 130 13.05 5.01 1.51
N VAL A 131 12.15 4.04 1.33
CA VAL A 131 11.08 4.10 0.31
C VAL A 131 9.71 3.98 0.97
N THR A 132 8.68 4.51 0.32
CA THR A 132 7.30 4.17 0.65
C THR A 132 6.95 2.84 -0.02
N LEU A 133 6.37 1.90 0.71
CA LEU A 133 6.03 0.58 0.17
C LEU A 133 4.80 0.01 0.89
N TRP A 134 4.27 -1.06 0.35
CA TRP A 134 3.14 -1.79 0.91
C TRP A 134 3.34 -3.30 0.79
N SER A 135 2.62 -4.05 1.60
CA SER A 135 2.46 -5.50 1.46
C SER A 135 0.98 -5.82 1.21
N PRO A 136 0.67 -6.70 0.25
CA PRO A 136 1.59 -7.53 -0.55
C PRO A 136 2.26 -6.76 -1.68
N HIS A 137 3.54 -7.02 -1.92
CA HIS A 137 4.32 -6.45 -3.02
C HIS A 137 5.48 -7.37 -3.38
N TRP A 138 5.75 -7.56 -4.67
CA TRP A 138 6.81 -8.42 -5.19
C TRP A 138 8.22 -8.06 -4.67
N ALA A 139 8.43 -6.78 -4.33
CA ALA A 139 9.71 -6.30 -3.81
C ALA A 139 10.20 -7.08 -2.56
N PHE A 140 9.28 -7.56 -1.73
CA PHE A 140 9.65 -8.35 -0.55
C PHE A 140 10.10 -9.78 -0.88
N ALA A 141 9.81 -10.28 -2.09
CA ALA A 141 10.36 -11.53 -2.59
C ALA A 141 11.76 -11.34 -3.19
N ASP A 142 12.01 -10.20 -3.85
CA ASP A 142 13.26 -9.94 -4.56
C ASP A 142 14.35 -9.30 -3.69
N PHE A 143 13.96 -8.57 -2.64
CA PHE A 143 14.86 -7.84 -1.76
C PHE A 143 14.59 -8.18 -0.29
N ASP A 144 15.65 -8.28 0.49
CA ASP A 144 15.56 -8.40 1.95
C ASP A 144 15.30 -7.01 2.55
N LEU A 145 14.03 -6.74 2.87
CA LEU A 145 13.52 -5.44 3.31
C LEU A 145 12.86 -5.54 4.68
N LYS A 146 12.84 -4.43 5.39
CA LYS A 146 12.09 -4.29 6.64
C LYS A 146 11.30 -2.98 6.68
N TYR A 147 10.11 -3.03 7.30
CA TYR A 147 9.38 -1.83 7.67
C TYR A 147 10.04 -1.14 8.86
N LEU A 148 10.07 0.18 8.83
CA LEU A 148 10.35 0.98 10.02
C LEU A 148 9.13 0.94 10.96
N ASP A 149 9.39 0.83 12.26
CA ASP A 149 8.33 0.88 13.26
C ASP A 149 7.64 2.26 13.27
N ASP A 150 6.30 2.24 13.24
CA ASP A 150 5.43 3.41 13.30
C ASP A 150 4.70 3.42 14.66
N SER A 151 5.40 3.85 15.71
CA SER A 151 4.87 3.86 17.09
C SER A 151 3.61 4.72 17.24
N LYS A 152 3.45 5.75 16.40
CA LYS A 152 2.28 6.63 16.39
C LYS A 152 1.13 6.10 15.53
N LYS A 153 1.32 4.94 14.87
CA LYS A 153 0.31 4.27 14.02
C LYS A 153 -0.33 5.19 12.98
N VAL A 154 0.47 6.05 12.35
CA VAL A 154 -0.03 7.02 11.37
C VAL A 154 -0.50 6.32 10.09
N TYR A 155 0.18 5.22 9.70
CA TYR A 155 -0.26 4.38 8.60
C TYR A 155 -1.47 3.49 8.95
N GLY A 156 -1.95 3.53 10.19
CA GLY A 156 -2.99 2.65 10.68
C GLY A 156 -2.45 1.27 11.08
N GLY A 157 -3.39 0.34 11.32
CA GLY A 157 -3.09 -1.07 11.56
C GLY A 157 -2.96 -1.85 10.24
N ARG A 158 -2.87 -3.17 10.37
CA ARG A 158 -2.98 -4.06 9.22
C ARG A 158 -4.39 -4.01 8.68
N GLU A 159 -4.49 -4.04 7.36
CA GLU A 159 -5.76 -4.03 6.65
C GLU A 159 -5.97 -5.34 5.90
N ASN A 160 -7.19 -5.53 5.43
CA ASN A 160 -7.58 -6.67 4.62
C ASN A 160 -8.05 -6.21 3.25
N ILE A 161 -7.83 -7.03 2.22
CA ILE A 161 -8.29 -6.75 0.87
C ILE A 161 -9.60 -7.49 0.64
N HIS A 162 -10.65 -6.73 0.36
CA HIS A 162 -11.99 -7.22 0.09
C HIS A 162 -12.35 -7.14 -1.38
N ILE A 163 -13.41 -7.83 -1.73
CA ILE A 163 -14.09 -7.72 -3.01
C ILE A 163 -15.32 -6.84 -2.84
N MET A 164 -15.54 -5.94 -3.78
CA MET A 164 -16.82 -5.26 -3.93
C MET A 164 -17.51 -5.71 -5.21
N ALA A 165 -18.82 -5.68 -5.20
CA ALA A 165 -19.66 -5.94 -6.35
C ALA A 165 -20.69 -4.82 -6.54
N THR A 166 -21.21 -4.68 -7.75
CA THR A 166 -22.37 -3.82 -7.99
C THR A 166 -23.59 -4.32 -7.20
N LYS A 167 -24.44 -3.42 -6.76
CA LYS A 167 -25.64 -3.76 -5.98
C LYS A 167 -26.53 -4.76 -6.73
N GLY A 168 -26.98 -5.81 -6.03
CA GLY A 168 -27.80 -6.90 -6.60
C GLY A 168 -26.99 -8.02 -7.27
N PHE A 169 -25.67 -7.94 -7.32
CA PHE A 169 -24.82 -8.99 -7.89
C PHE A 169 -25.01 -10.33 -7.17
N GLY A 170 -25.09 -10.32 -5.84
CA GLY A 170 -25.26 -11.53 -5.02
C GLY A 170 -26.55 -12.28 -5.35
N ASP A 171 -27.64 -11.56 -5.57
CA ASP A 171 -28.94 -12.15 -5.93
C ASP A 171 -28.92 -12.71 -7.36
N LYS A 172 -28.23 -12.02 -8.27
CA LYS A 172 -28.14 -12.42 -9.68
C LYS A 172 -27.19 -13.61 -9.89
N TYR A 173 -26.09 -13.66 -9.12
CA TYR A 173 -25.04 -14.66 -9.27
C TYR A 173 -24.69 -15.36 -7.93
N PRO A 174 -25.63 -16.09 -7.30
CA PRO A 174 -25.41 -16.62 -5.95
C PRO A 174 -24.27 -17.64 -5.86
N SER A 175 -24.04 -18.43 -6.90
CA SER A 175 -22.93 -19.41 -6.92
C SER A 175 -21.57 -18.74 -7.02
N VAL A 176 -21.47 -17.70 -7.85
CA VAL A 176 -20.23 -16.91 -7.98
C VAL A 176 -19.93 -16.17 -6.68
N THR A 177 -20.93 -15.55 -6.07
CA THR A 177 -20.81 -14.85 -4.79
C THR A 177 -20.32 -15.79 -3.69
N ARG A 178 -20.83 -17.02 -3.62
CA ARG A 178 -20.36 -18.03 -2.65
C ARG A 178 -18.90 -18.37 -2.87
N TRP A 179 -18.47 -18.55 -4.12
CA TRP A 179 -17.09 -18.82 -4.46
C TRP A 179 -16.18 -17.63 -4.08
N LEU A 180 -16.57 -16.39 -4.42
CA LEU A 180 -15.82 -15.19 -4.08
C LEU A 180 -15.62 -15.02 -2.56
N ASN A 181 -16.65 -15.31 -1.75
CA ASN A 181 -16.55 -15.26 -0.30
C ASN A 181 -15.66 -16.37 0.31
N GLN A 182 -15.41 -17.43 -0.42
CA GLN A 182 -14.53 -18.54 0.01
C GLN A 182 -13.10 -18.38 -0.51
N TRP A 183 -12.89 -17.55 -1.54
CA TRP A 183 -11.59 -17.36 -2.13
C TRP A 183 -10.64 -16.66 -1.16
N LYS A 184 -9.47 -17.28 -0.92
CA LYS A 184 -8.42 -16.75 -0.05
C LYS A 184 -7.06 -16.92 -0.73
N MET A 185 -6.21 -15.92 -0.55
CA MET A 185 -4.80 -15.98 -0.92
C MET A 185 -3.94 -15.54 0.27
N ASP A 186 -2.76 -16.10 0.38
CA ASP A 186 -1.73 -15.73 1.35
C ASP A 186 -0.51 -15.13 0.63
N ASP A 187 0.51 -14.75 1.39
CA ASP A 187 1.74 -14.16 0.85
C ASP A 187 2.41 -15.07 -0.19
N GLN A 188 2.40 -16.38 0.03
CA GLN A 188 3.04 -17.33 -0.87
C GLN A 188 2.29 -17.47 -2.20
N SER A 189 0.97 -17.68 -2.14
CA SER A 189 0.13 -17.86 -3.33
C SER A 189 0.03 -16.57 -4.14
N LEU A 190 -0.13 -15.41 -3.46
CA LEU A 190 -0.18 -14.12 -4.12
C LEU A 190 1.19 -13.71 -4.67
N GLY A 191 2.26 -13.92 -3.91
CA GLY A 191 3.62 -13.67 -4.36
C GLY A 191 3.97 -14.46 -5.63
N SER A 192 3.60 -15.75 -5.68
CA SER A 192 3.78 -16.59 -6.87
C SER A 192 2.97 -16.14 -8.08
N LEU A 193 1.81 -15.53 -7.86
CA LEU A 193 0.98 -14.99 -8.94
C LEU A 193 1.55 -13.66 -9.48
N MET A 194 2.21 -12.87 -8.64
CA MET A 194 2.77 -11.56 -8.99
C MET A 194 4.16 -11.63 -9.63
N ALA A 195 4.90 -12.73 -9.45
CA ALA A 195 6.22 -12.98 -10.03
C ALA A 195 6.13 -13.38 -11.50
#